data_419d354615806be72fae0ddc2e43d9e0
#
_entry.id   419d354615806be72fae0ddc2e43d9e0
#
_cell.length_a   1.000
_cell.length_b   1.000
_cell.length_c   1.000
_cell.angle_alpha   90.00
_cell.angle_beta   90.00
_cell.angle_gamma   90.00
#
_symmetry.space_group_name_H-M   'P 1'
#
loop_
_entity.id
_entity.type
_entity.pdbx_description
1 polymer ?
#
loop_
_entity_poly.entity_id
_entity_poly.type
_entity_poly.pdbx_seq_one_letter_code
_entity_poly.pdbx_strand_id
1 'polypeptide(L)'
;MRRTIYIILLLIATRLTVTAGNHIFVSKKDLLLSVVSESRDTLFQCPIACGENLGNKTRIGDRKTPEGKFKITKMYDATSWKHDFGDGQGMRLGAYGPLFFRLNVPGFNDIGIHGTIFPESIGTRSSEGCVRLRNEDIVRLYRYCYIGMPVIIGKDDADKTE
;
A
#
# COMPACT_ATOMS: atom_id res chain seq x y z
N MET A 1 41.43 -36.03 -46.71
CA MET A 1 41.37 -34.85 -45.81
C MET A 1 39.96 -34.72 -45.25
N ARG A 2 39.70 -35.13 -44.01
CA ARG A 2 38.41 -35.02 -43.32
C ARG A 2 38.40 -33.70 -42.56
N ARG A 3 37.50 -32.78 -42.90
CA ARG A 3 37.26 -31.55 -42.18
C ARG A 3 36.24 -31.83 -41.06
N THR A 4 36.69 -31.78 -39.82
CA THR A 4 35.84 -31.88 -38.63
C THR A 4 35.23 -30.50 -38.35
N ILE A 5 33.90 -30.37 -38.50
CA ILE A 5 33.16 -29.16 -38.18
C ILE A 5 32.81 -29.23 -36.68
N TYR A 6 33.40 -28.34 -35.90
CA TYR A 6 33.02 -28.14 -34.48
C TYR A 6 31.81 -27.23 -34.43
N ILE A 7 30.64 -27.78 -34.06
CA ILE A 7 29.42 -27.00 -33.75
C ILE A 7 29.56 -26.54 -32.32
N ILE A 8 29.84 -25.25 -32.13
CA ILE A 8 29.80 -24.61 -30.79
C ILE A 8 28.35 -24.36 -30.49
N LEU A 9 27.79 -25.18 -29.61
CA LEU A 9 26.44 -24.99 -29.04
C LEU A 9 26.52 -23.88 -27.99
N LEU A 10 26.10 -22.65 -28.35
CA LEU A 10 25.99 -21.51 -27.46
C LEU A 10 24.76 -21.70 -26.58
N LEU A 11 24.93 -22.23 -25.40
CA LEU A 11 23.90 -22.30 -24.36
C LEU A 11 23.61 -20.88 -23.85
N ILE A 12 22.59 -20.25 -24.42
CA ILE A 12 22.02 -19.02 -23.85
C ILE A 12 21.26 -19.44 -22.59
N ALA A 13 21.94 -19.33 -21.45
CA ALA A 13 21.29 -19.44 -20.16
C ALA A 13 20.41 -18.20 -19.96
N THR A 14 19.14 -18.31 -20.33
CA THR A 14 18.12 -17.34 -19.90
C THR A 14 18.05 -17.40 -18.37
N ARG A 15 18.72 -16.46 -17.70
CA ARG A 15 18.51 -16.25 -16.27
C ARG A 15 17.05 -15.82 -16.10
N LEU A 16 16.19 -16.72 -15.62
CA LEU A 16 14.95 -16.31 -14.99
C LEU A 16 15.34 -15.47 -13.79
N THR A 17 15.37 -14.15 -13.97
CA THR A 17 15.36 -13.24 -12.83
C THR A 17 13.99 -13.38 -12.21
N VAL A 18 13.90 -14.18 -11.15
CA VAL A 18 12.80 -14.05 -10.20
C VAL A 18 12.97 -12.64 -9.62
N THR A 19 12.27 -11.68 -10.19
CA THR A 19 12.16 -10.36 -9.60
C THR A 19 11.37 -10.60 -8.31
N ALA A 20 12.07 -10.63 -7.17
CA ALA A 20 11.43 -10.38 -5.89
C ALA A 20 10.75 -9.02 -6.07
N GLY A 21 9.43 -9.04 -6.04
CA GLY A 21 8.66 -7.92 -6.55
C GLY A 21 8.83 -6.69 -5.67
N ASN A 22 8.60 -5.53 -6.26
CA ASN A 22 8.47 -4.29 -5.53
C ASN A 22 7.53 -4.47 -4.32
N HIS A 23 7.73 -3.69 -3.28
CA HIS A 23 6.83 -3.67 -2.12
C HIS A 23 6.42 -2.24 -1.77
N ILE A 24 5.29 -2.11 -1.10
CA ILE A 24 4.86 -0.84 -0.51
C ILE A 24 5.42 -0.77 0.90
N PHE A 25 6.02 0.37 1.23
CA PHE A 25 6.37 0.74 2.60
C PHE A 25 5.55 1.96 3.03
N VAL A 26 4.89 1.85 4.18
CA VAL A 26 4.11 2.93 4.80
C VAL A 26 4.80 3.33 6.10
N SER A 27 5.31 4.56 6.15
CA SER A 27 5.79 5.20 7.37
C SER A 27 4.65 5.97 8.01
N LYS A 28 4.12 5.48 9.13
CA LYS A 28 3.11 6.19 9.91
C LYS A 28 3.70 7.40 10.63
N LYS A 29 4.99 7.34 10.95
CA LYS A 29 5.72 8.46 11.57
C LYS A 29 5.83 9.64 10.63
N ASP A 30 6.32 9.39 9.40
CA ASP A 30 6.61 10.45 8.43
C ASP A 30 5.39 10.80 7.58
N LEU A 31 4.28 10.04 7.73
CA LEU A 31 3.05 10.15 6.94
C LEU A 31 3.34 10.02 5.43
N LEU A 32 4.14 9.02 5.08
CA LEU A 32 4.58 8.75 3.70
C LEU A 32 4.29 7.30 3.30
N LEU A 33 3.91 7.11 2.04
CA LEU A 33 3.88 5.82 1.37
C LEU A 33 4.92 5.82 0.27
N SER A 34 5.73 4.76 0.20
CA SER A 34 6.72 4.54 -0.86
C SER A 34 6.52 3.19 -1.53
N VAL A 35 6.72 3.12 -2.84
CA VAL A 35 6.97 1.88 -3.56
C VAL A 35 8.48 1.70 -3.67
N VAL A 36 8.97 0.60 -3.15
CA VAL A 36 10.40 0.31 -3.09
C VAL A 36 10.71 -0.91 -3.95
N SER A 37 11.73 -0.81 -4.80
CA SER A 37 12.23 -1.92 -5.62
C SER A 37 13.03 -2.92 -4.81
N GLU A 38 13.36 -4.07 -5.43
CA GLU A 38 14.28 -5.06 -4.85
C GLU A 38 15.68 -4.47 -4.59
N SER A 39 16.14 -3.58 -5.46
CA SER A 39 17.41 -2.84 -5.30
C SER A 39 17.35 -1.74 -4.23
N ARG A 40 16.21 -1.59 -3.55
CA ARG A 40 15.91 -0.56 -2.54
C ARG A 40 15.78 0.86 -3.09
N ASP A 41 15.57 1.01 -4.39
CA ASP A 41 15.27 2.30 -4.97
C ASP A 41 13.82 2.69 -4.72
N THR A 42 13.57 3.96 -4.45
CA THR A 42 12.21 4.48 -4.36
C THR A 42 11.67 4.77 -5.74
N LEU A 43 10.71 3.97 -6.19
CA LEU A 43 10.06 4.10 -7.50
C LEU A 43 8.91 5.11 -7.51
N PHE A 44 8.26 5.26 -6.37
CA PHE A 44 7.14 6.18 -6.17
C PHE A 44 7.08 6.57 -4.69
N GLN A 45 6.68 7.80 -4.40
CA GLN A 45 6.42 8.26 -3.05
C GLN A 45 5.33 9.31 -3.04
N CYS A 46 4.48 9.28 -2.00
CA CYS A 46 3.46 10.30 -1.78
C CYS A 46 3.14 10.46 -0.29
N PRO A 47 2.64 11.63 0.13
CA PRO A 47 2.10 11.83 1.48
C PRO A 47 0.79 11.05 1.65
N ILE A 48 0.51 10.67 2.90
CA ILE A 48 -0.69 9.93 3.27
C ILE A 48 -1.39 10.54 4.48
N ALA A 49 -2.64 10.12 4.72
CA ALA A 49 -3.22 10.15 6.05
C ALA A 49 -3.33 8.71 6.59
N CYS A 50 -3.16 8.55 7.89
CA CYS A 50 -3.31 7.26 8.58
C CYS A 50 -4.21 7.39 9.81
N GLY A 51 -4.35 6.29 10.57
CA GLY A 51 -5.19 6.22 11.76
C GLY A 51 -4.95 7.38 12.73
N GLU A 52 -6.04 7.94 13.24
CA GLU A 52 -6.02 9.06 14.19
C GLU A 52 -5.21 8.76 15.44
N ASN A 53 -5.33 7.54 15.95
CA ASN A 53 -4.65 7.10 17.15
C ASN A 53 -3.32 6.40 16.83
N LEU A 54 -2.33 6.64 17.69
CA LEU A 54 -1.02 5.99 17.64
C LEU A 54 -1.08 4.51 17.99
N GLY A 55 -0.06 3.76 17.58
CA GLY A 55 0.14 2.35 17.88
C GLY A 55 -0.54 1.41 16.88
N ASN A 56 -0.44 0.11 17.18
CA ASN A 56 -0.98 -0.94 16.33
C ASN A 56 -2.49 -1.10 16.52
N LYS A 57 -3.20 -1.49 15.45
CA LYS A 57 -4.61 -1.82 15.49
C LYS A 57 -4.84 -3.10 16.31
N THR A 58 -5.77 -3.03 17.26
CA THR A 58 -6.10 -4.13 18.18
C THR A 58 -7.59 -4.46 18.23
N ARG A 59 -8.47 -3.53 17.86
CA ARG A 59 -9.93 -3.72 17.85
C ARG A 59 -10.61 -2.86 16.78
N ILE A 60 -11.84 -3.23 16.43
CA ILE A 60 -12.70 -2.41 15.57
C ILE A 60 -12.99 -1.08 16.29
N GLY A 61 -13.00 0.03 15.55
CA GLY A 61 -13.27 1.36 16.08
C GLY A 61 -12.13 2.02 16.88
N ASP A 62 -10.95 1.38 16.98
CA ASP A 62 -9.80 1.97 17.70
C ASP A 62 -9.10 3.11 16.94
N ARG A 63 -9.50 3.36 15.69
CA ARG A 63 -8.96 4.39 14.79
C ARG A 63 -7.43 4.33 14.59
N LYS A 64 -6.88 3.12 14.68
CA LYS A 64 -5.45 2.84 14.49
C LYS A 64 -5.20 2.16 13.15
N THR A 65 -4.13 2.57 12.45
CA THR A 65 -3.62 1.83 11.30
C THR A 65 -2.79 0.65 11.79
N PRO A 66 -3.01 -0.58 11.26
CA PRO A 66 -2.25 -1.74 11.67
C PRO A 66 -0.77 -1.61 11.34
N GLU A 67 0.07 -2.30 12.09
CA GLU A 67 1.52 -2.39 11.91
C GLU A 67 1.91 -3.81 11.53
N GLY A 68 2.89 -3.97 10.66
CA GLY A 68 3.38 -5.27 10.26
C GLY A 68 3.50 -5.47 8.74
N LYS A 69 3.46 -6.74 8.33
CA LYS A 69 3.61 -7.16 6.94
C LYS A 69 2.29 -7.73 6.43
N PHE A 70 1.79 -7.14 5.38
CA PHE A 70 0.52 -7.48 4.74
C PHE A 70 0.73 -7.68 3.23
N LYS A 71 -0.37 -8.00 2.52
CA LYS A 71 -0.41 -8.09 1.06
C LYS A 71 -1.69 -7.46 0.55
N ILE A 72 -1.64 -6.91 -0.66
CA ILE A 72 -2.85 -6.51 -1.39
C ILE A 72 -3.59 -7.80 -1.79
N THR A 73 -4.84 -7.95 -1.34
CA THR A 73 -5.68 -9.13 -1.66
C THR A 73 -6.65 -8.85 -2.79
N LYS A 74 -7.13 -7.62 -2.90
CA LYS A 74 -8.06 -7.17 -3.95
C LYS A 74 -7.84 -5.69 -4.23
N MET A 75 -8.12 -5.28 -5.46
CA MET A 75 -8.17 -3.89 -5.89
C MET A 75 -9.55 -3.64 -6.49
N TYR A 76 -10.23 -2.59 -6.01
CA TYR A 76 -11.60 -2.27 -6.39
C TYR A 76 -11.65 -0.87 -7.01
N ASP A 77 -12.55 -0.72 -7.99
CA ASP A 77 -13.14 0.59 -8.29
C ASP A 77 -14.05 0.96 -7.12
N ALA A 78 -13.76 2.06 -6.46
CA ALA A 78 -14.45 2.54 -5.27
C ALA A 78 -15.25 3.83 -5.53
N THR A 79 -15.37 4.27 -6.78
CA THR A 79 -16.03 5.53 -7.17
C THR A 79 -17.46 5.63 -6.67
N SER A 80 -18.19 4.51 -6.62
CA SER A 80 -19.58 4.45 -6.16
C SER A 80 -19.72 4.09 -4.67
N TRP A 81 -18.63 3.89 -3.95
CA TRP A 81 -18.69 3.51 -2.54
C TRP A 81 -19.04 4.71 -1.66
N LYS A 82 -19.86 4.42 -0.65
CA LYS A 82 -20.31 5.41 0.33
C LYS A 82 -19.78 5.06 1.72
N HIS A 83 -19.60 6.09 2.53
CA HIS A 83 -19.23 5.94 3.94
C HIS A 83 -19.88 7.04 4.78
N ASP A 84 -20.31 6.68 5.99
CA ASP A 84 -20.75 7.62 7.01
C ASP A 84 -19.60 7.81 8.01
N PHE A 85 -19.06 9.02 8.06
CA PHE A 85 -17.95 9.35 8.94
C PHE A 85 -18.38 9.64 10.38
N GLY A 86 -19.68 9.50 10.69
CA GLY A 86 -20.23 9.74 12.02
C GLY A 86 -20.25 11.22 12.42
N ASP A 87 -20.15 12.12 11.45
CA ASP A 87 -20.14 13.58 11.66
C ASP A 87 -21.53 14.24 11.51
N GLY A 88 -22.58 13.43 11.46
CA GLY A 88 -23.97 13.88 11.29
C GLY A 88 -24.35 14.28 9.87
N GLN A 89 -23.45 14.15 8.90
CA GLN A 89 -23.71 14.46 7.48
C GLN A 89 -24.22 13.24 6.70
N GLY A 90 -24.25 12.04 7.31
CA GLY A 90 -24.69 10.80 6.70
C GLY A 90 -23.73 10.24 5.66
N MET A 91 -24.26 9.35 4.80
CA MET A 91 -23.49 8.61 3.80
C MET A 91 -23.00 9.51 2.68
N ARG A 92 -21.67 9.59 2.49
CA ARG A 92 -21.04 10.37 1.43
C ARG A 92 -20.52 9.48 0.30
N LEU A 93 -20.93 9.79 -0.93
CA LEU A 93 -20.47 9.10 -2.14
C LEU A 93 -19.00 9.43 -2.42
N GLY A 94 -18.25 8.44 -2.92
CA GLY A 94 -16.84 8.60 -3.29
C GLY A 94 -15.90 8.73 -2.10
N ALA A 95 -16.35 8.37 -0.90
CA ALA A 95 -15.61 8.48 0.36
C ALA A 95 -14.18 7.89 0.30
N TYR A 96 -14.02 6.84 -0.54
CA TYR A 96 -12.76 6.11 -0.72
C TYR A 96 -11.99 6.52 -1.98
N GLY A 97 -12.42 7.60 -2.67
CA GLY A 97 -11.86 7.99 -3.95
C GLY A 97 -12.09 6.98 -5.06
N PRO A 98 -11.26 6.98 -6.14
CA PRO A 98 -11.48 6.11 -7.29
C PRO A 98 -11.10 4.65 -7.05
N LEU A 99 -10.14 4.35 -6.16
CA LEU A 99 -9.58 3.02 -5.97
C LEU A 99 -9.44 2.67 -4.49
N PHE A 100 -9.67 1.37 -4.18
CA PHE A 100 -9.44 0.79 -2.87
C PHE A 100 -8.64 -0.51 -2.99
N PHE A 101 -7.46 -0.58 -2.36
CA PHE A 101 -6.61 -1.77 -2.29
C PHE A 101 -6.76 -2.41 -0.93
N ARG A 102 -7.46 -3.55 -0.87
CA ARG A 102 -7.69 -4.29 0.39
C ARG A 102 -6.44 -5.00 0.84
N LEU A 103 -6.14 -4.92 2.12
CA LEU A 103 -5.03 -5.63 2.77
C LEU A 103 -5.54 -6.85 3.56
N ASN A 104 -4.69 -7.89 3.68
CA ASN A 104 -4.97 -9.07 4.50
C ASN A 104 -4.57 -8.84 5.96
N VAL A 105 -5.26 -7.95 6.65
CA VAL A 105 -5.01 -7.70 8.06
C VAL A 105 -5.76 -8.73 8.91
N PRO A 106 -5.06 -9.59 9.71
CA PRO A 106 -5.72 -10.61 10.53
C PRO A 106 -6.75 -9.99 11.48
N GLY A 107 -7.98 -10.52 11.45
CA GLY A 107 -9.10 -10.03 12.28
C GLY A 107 -9.79 -8.76 11.78
N PHE A 108 -9.33 -8.15 10.67
CA PHE A 108 -9.89 -6.89 10.13
C PHE A 108 -10.05 -6.95 8.61
N ASN A 109 -11.29 -6.95 8.13
CA ASN A 109 -11.58 -7.11 6.69
C ASN A 109 -11.64 -5.79 5.91
N ASP A 110 -11.70 -4.65 6.60
CA ASP A 110 -12.01 -3.35 5.99
C ASP A 110 -10.83 -2.39 5.96
N ILE A 111 -9.62 -2.91 6.17
CA ILE A 111 -8.40 -2.12 6.10
C ILE A 111 -7.82 -2.16 4.68
N GLY A 112 -7.49 -0.97 4.18
CA GLY A 112 -6.92 -0.81 2.85
C GLY A 112 -6.16 0.49 2.65
N ILE A 113 -5.68 0.64 1.40
CA ILE A 113 -5.05 1.85 0.87
C ILE A 113 -6.02 2.40 -0.18
N HIS A 114 -6.43 3.67 -0.07
CA HIS A 114 -7.47 4.22 -0.95
C HIS A 114 -7.33 5.74 -1.14
N GLY A 115 -8.08 6.29 -2.09
CA GLY A 115 -8.22 7.72 -2.28
C GLY A 115 -9.11 8.37 -1.20
N THR A 116 -9.52 9.62 -1.40
CA THR A 116 -10.36 10.34 -0.42
C THR A 116 -11.15 11.47 -1.06
N ILE A 117 -12.26 11.84 -0.44
CA ILE A 117 -12.98 13.11 -0.71
C ILE A 117 -12.46 14.26 0.17
N PHE A 118 -11.49 14.00 1.05
CA PHE A 118 -10.89 15.00 1.96
C PHE A 118 -9.39 15.15 1.67
N PRO A 119 -8.99 15.72 0.52
CA PRO A 119 -7.59 15.88 0.15
C PRO A 119 -6.77 16.72 1.14
N GLU A 120 -7.44 17.62 1.89
CA GLU A 120 -6.85 18.42 2.96
C GLU A 120 -6.41 17.60 4.18
N SER A 121 -6.95 16.39 4.34
CA SER A 121 -6.57 15.48 5.43
C SER A 121 -5.22 14.78 5.19
N ILE A 122 -4.69 14.83 3.96
CA ILE A 122 -3.41 14.19 3.64
C ILE A 122 -2.26 14.94 4.35
N GLY A 123 -1.37 14.17 4.96
CA GLY A 123 -0.31 14.68 5.84
C GLY A 123 -0.72 14.74 7.31
N THR A 124 -1.88 14.16 7.68
CA THR A 124 -2.37 14.14 9.07
C THR A 124 -2.76 12.73 9.53
N ARG A 125 -2.97 12.60 10.85
CA ARG A 125 -3.61 11.43 11.46
C ARG A 125 -5.11 11.71 11.59
N SER A 126 -5.89 11.18 10.67
CA SER A 126 -7.32 11.52 10.59
C SER A 126 -8.20 10.38 10.06
N SER A 127 -7.63 9.19 9.78
CA SER A 127 -8.42 8.07 9.28
C SER A 127 -8.92 7.17 10.42
N GLU A 128 -9.89 6.32 10.10
CA GLU A 128 -10.41 5.30 11.01
C GLU A 128 -9.54 4.03 11.05
N GLY A 129 -8.41 4.05 10.35
CA GLY A 129 -7.43 2.96 10.32
C GLY A 129 -6.88 2.63 8.93
N CYS A 130 -7.56 3.00 7.86
CA CYS A 130 -7.04 2.89 6.50
C CYS A 130 -5.91 3.89 6.22
N VAL A 131 -5.15 3.62 5.16
CA VAL A 131 -4.16 4.55 4.60
C VAL A 131 -4.83 5.32 3.47
N ARG A 132 -4.95 6.65 3.63
CA ARG A 132 -5.58 7.54 2.64
C ARG A 132 -4.53 8.25 1.81
N LEU A 133 -4.76 8.33 0.50
CA LEU A 133 -3.96 9.08 -0.47
C LEU A 133 -4.83 10.13 -1.16
N ARG A 134 -4.20 11.10 -1.79
CA ARG A 134 -4.89 11.91 -2.79
C ARG A 134 -5.37 11.04 -3.94
N ASN A 135 -6.45 11.43 -4.61
CA ASN A 135 -7.03 10.62 -5.69
C ASN A 135 -6.07 10.46 -6.87
N GLU A 136 -5.31 11.48 -7.21
CA GLU A 136 -4.26 11.41 -8.22
C GLU A 136 -3.12 10.45 -7.82
N ASP A 137 -2.77 10.39 -6.53
CA ASP A 137 -1.68 9.55 -6.06
C ASP A 137 -2.07 8.08 -6.03
N ILE A 138 -3.30 7.72 -5.63
CA ILE A 138 -3.76 6.31 -5.68
C ILE A 138 -3.84 5.80 -7.13
N VAL A 139 -4.23 6.66 -8.09
CA VAL A 139 -4.23 6.31 -9.52
C VAL A 139 -2.79 6.12 -10.04
N ARG A 140 -1.84 6.94 -9.61
CA ARG A 140 -0.42 6.76 -9.95
C ARG A 140 0.16 5.50 -9.32
N LEU A 141 -0.14 5.26 -8.04
CA LEU A 141 0.28 4.07 -7.28
C LEU A 141 -0.21 2.78 -7.94
N TYR A 142 -1.44 2.76 -8.48
CA TYR A 142 -2.02 1.60 -9.16
C TYR A 142 -1.11 1.01 -10.25
N ARG A 143 -0.31 1.85 -10.94
CA ARG A 143 0.61 1.42 -12.01
C ARG A 143 1.73 0.50 -11.53
N TYR A 144 2.02 0.51 -10.23
CA TYR A 144 3.05 -0.32 -9.59
C TYR A 144 2.47 -1.54 -8.88
N CYS A 145 1.14 -1.54 -8.63
CA CYS A 145 0.49 -2.50 -7.76
C CYS A 145 -0.01 -3.74 -8.50
N TYR A 146 0.00 -4.86 -7.78
CA TYR A 146 -0.58 -6.13 -8.21
C TYR A 146 -1.15 -6.90 -7.01
N ILE A 147 -2.06 -7.84 -7.26
CA ILE A 147 -2.60 -8.73 -6.23
C ILE A 147 -1.47 -9.62 -5.70
N GLY A 148 -1.32 -9.66 -4.38
CA GLY A 148 -0.23 -10.34 -3.70
C GLY A 148 0.98 -9.46 -3.39
N MET A 149 1.00 -8.19 -3.85
CA MET A 149 2.09 -7.26 -3.58
C MET A 149 2.28 -7.08 -2.07
N PRO A 150 3.53 -7.22 -1.55
CA PRO A 150 3.81 -6.99 -0.14
C PRO A 150 3.60 -5.53 0.26
N VAL A 151 3.01 -5.33 1.45
CA VAL A 151 2.81 -4.02 2.08
C VAL A 151 3.35 -4.09 3.50
N ILE A 152 4.33 -3.27 3.80
CA ILE A 152 4.94 -3.15 5.12
C ILE A 152 4.48 -1.84 5.74
N ILE A 153 3.82 -1.90 6.88
CA ILE A 153 3.40 -0.72 7.63
C ILE A 153 4.28 -0.63 8.88
N GLY A 154 5.09 0.42 8.94
CA GLY A 154 6.03 0.68 10.04
C GLY A 154 5.30 1.02 11.34
N LYS A 155 6.01 0.80 12.45
CA LYS A 155 5.55 1.21 13.78
C LYS A 155 5.51 2.74 13.89
N ASP A 156 4.61 3.25 14.71
CA ASP A 156 4.77 4.58 15.28
C ASP A 156 5.99 4.55 16.22
N ASP A 157 6.80 5.61 16.29
CA ASP A 157 7.91 5.66 17.23
C ASP A 157 7.37 5.63 18.67
N ALA A 158 7.31 4.46 19.22
CA ALA A 158 7.04 4.25 20.64
C ALA A 158 8.18 3.50 21.35
N ASP A 159 9.25 3.15 20.64
CA ASP A 159 10.42 2.48 21.23
C ASP A 159 11.69 3.31 21.07
N LYS A 160 11.70 4.51 21.67
CA LYS A 160 12.90 5.12 22.24
C LYS A 160 12.77 5.10 23.76
N THR A 161 12.65 3.90 24.31
CA THR A 161 13.01 3.63 25.69
C THR A 161 13.98 2.46 25.65
N GLU A 162 15.24 2.80 25.44
CA GLU A 162 16.44 2.30 26.13
C GLU A 162 17.64 3.11 25.67
#